data_c9baf6eb07523f30f7c590e4b1a09a55
#
_entry.id   c9baf6eb07523f30f7c590e4b1a09a55
#
_cell.length_a   1.000
_cell.length_b   1.000
_cell.length_c   1.000
_cell.angle_alpha   90.00
_cell.angle_beta   90.00
_cell.angle_gamma   90.00
#
_symmetry.space_group_name_H-M   'P 1'
#
loop_
_entity.id
_entity.type
_entity.pdbx_description
1 polymer ?
#
loop_
_entity_poly.entity_id
_entity_poly.type
_entity_poly.pdbx_seq_one_letter_code
_entity_poly.pdbx_strand_id
1 'polypeptide(L)'
;SHKAFKMPKWIEYYLLFFAHIAMFGPAITWVANHREHHKYVDTEKDPHSPHYRGWLMAYAGQVLIDIDFKLVRDLLKDNLHRMQVKYYWHVVFVYAAILFSINPMLLIYAWLVPAGFAKLIGSLVFTYSHRGKKANSDTWVGIITLGEGFHDKHHVNARTALWHPLDLGGQLIRMIDSNAKIQ
;
A
#
# COMPACT_ATOMS: atom_id res chain seq x y z
N SER A 1 0.30 -7.77 -3.19
CA SER A 1 -1.16 -7.91 -3.30
C SER A 1 -1.57 -8.83 -4.44
N HIS A 2 -1.25 -8.52 -5.70
CA HIS A 2 -1.76 -9.17 -6.91
C HIS A 2 -0.85 -10.24 -7.51
N LYS A 3 0.30 -10.51 -6.89
CA LYS A 3 1.30 -11.50 -7.39
C LYS A 3 1.75 -11.18 -8.83
N ALA A 4 1.96 -9.91 -9.14
CA ALA A 4 2.37 -9.43 -10.45
C ALA A 4 3.82 -9.82 -10.80
N PHE A 5 4.64 -10.07 -9.79
CA PHE A 5 6.06 -10.42 -9.93
C PHE A 5 6.52 -11.31 -8.78
N LYS A 6 7.71 -11.87 -8.92
CA LYS A 6 8.41 -12.64 -7.89
C LYS A 6 9.60 -11.85 -7.37
N MET A 7 9.89 -11.98 -6.09
CA MET A 7 11.10 -11.40 -5.50
C MET A 7 11.77 -12.40 -4.56
N PRO A 8 13.08 -12.28 -4.34
CA PRO A 8 13.78 -13.04 -3.31
C PRO A 8 13.15 -12.79 -1.92
N LYS A 9 13.01 -13.85 -1.13
CA LYS A 9 12.35 -13.78 0.18
C LYS A 9 12.99 -12.76 1.13
N TRP A 10 14.30 -12.57 1.08
CA TRP A 10 14.99 -11.60 1.92
C TRP A 10 14.58 -10.16 1.61
N ILE A 11 14.31 -9.81 0.31
CA ILE A 11 13.79 -8.50 -0.07
C ILE A 11 12.37 -8.31 0.46
N GLU A 12 11.52 -9.34 0.33
CA GLU A 12 10.16 -9.30 0.88
C GLU A 12 10.18 -9.04 2.39
N TYR A 13 11.07 -9.72 3.12
CA TYR A 13 11.22 -9.56 4.57
C TYR A 13 11.76 -8.19 4.96
N TYR A 14 12.73 -7.68 4.21
CA TYR A 14 13.23 -6.32 4.37
C TYR A 14 12.10 -5.30 4.20
N LEU A 15 11.32 -5.40 3.13
CA LEU A 15 10.19 -4.51 2.88
C LEU A 15 9.08 -4.63 3.95
N LEU A 16 8.79 -5.85 4.44
CA LEU A 16 7.84 -6.05 5.54
C LEU A 16 8.31 -5.39 6.84
N PHE A 17 9.61 -5.40 7.13
CA PHE A 17 10.14 -4.68 8.27
C PHE A 17 9.90 -3.17 8.14
N PHE A 18 10.23 -2.58 7.00
CA PHE A 18 10.01 -1.15 6.76
C PHE A 18 8.52 -0.76 6.69
N ALA A 19 7.63 -1.69 6.36
CA ALA A 19 6.19 -1.47 6.42
C ALA A 19 5.67 -1.10 7.82
N HIS A 20 6.35 -1.53 8.91
CA HIS A 20 6.04 -1.08 10.26
C HIS A 20 6.32 0.41 10.42
N ILE A 21 7.48 0.86 9.90
CA ILE A 21 7.95 2.25 10.00
C ILE A 21 7.09 3.18 9.16
N ALA A 22 6.60 2.72 8.02
CA ALA A 22 5.74 3.50 7.13
C ALA A 22 4.32 3.77 7.71
N MET A 23 3.91 3.08 8.78
CA MET A 23 2.64 3.27 9.48
C MET A 23 1.36 3.10 8.64
N PHE A 24 1.42 2.30 7.56
CA PHE A 24 0.24 1.93 6.77
C PHE A 24 -0.55 0.74 7.36
N GLY A 25 -0.18 0.27 8.53
CA GLY A 25 -0.72 -0.92 9.15
C GLY A 25 -0.03 -2.22 8.69
N PRO A 26 -0.43 -3.37 9.24
CA PRO A 26 0.11 -4.65 8.83
C PRO A 26 -0.15 -4.94 7.35
N ALA A 27 0.83 -5.56 6.66
CA ALA A 27 0.71 -5.85 5.24
C ALA A 27 -0.50 -6.73 4.90
N ILE A 28 -0.85 -7.68 5.76
CA ILE A 28 -2.05 -8.53 5.58
C ILE A 28 -3.33 -7.69 5.57
N THR A 29 -3.46 -6.74 6.50
CA THR A 29 -4.65 -5.88 6.60
C THR A 29 -4.78 -4.99 5.37
N TRP A 30 -3.67 -4.36 4.98
CA TRP A 30 -3.64 -3.53 3.78
C TRP A 30 -4.00 -4.34 2.53
N VAL A 31 -3.41 -5.53 2.35
CA VAL A 31 -3.67 -6.39 1.18
C VAL A 31 -5.11 -6.90 1.17
N ALA A 32 -5.70 -7.22 2.34
CA ALA A 32 -7.11 -7.65 2.41
C ALA A 32 -8.03 -6.54 1.93
N ASN A 33 -7.88 -5.33 2.47
CA ASN A 33 -8.66 -4.17 2.07
C ASN A 33 -8.49 -3.83 0.58
N HIS A 34 -7.27 -3.89 0.08
CA HIS A 34 -6.98 -3.62 -1.32
C HIS A 34 -7.59 -4.66 -2.27
N ARG A 35 -7.58 -5.96 -1.90
CA ARG A 35 -8.23 -7.01 -2.67
C ARG A 35 -9.76 -6.90 -2.62
N GLU A 36 -10.31 -6.45 -1.49
CA GLU A 36 -11.73 -6.18 -1.36
C GLU A 36 -12.16 -4.99 -2.22
N HIS A 37 -11.38 -3.91 -2.22
CA HIS A 37 -11.56 -2.78 -3.11
C HIS A 37 -11.59 -3.23 -4.58
N HIS A 38 -10.60 -3.99 -5.05
CA HIS A 38 -10.59 -4.52 -6.43
C HIS A 38 -11.80 -5.40 -6.76
N LYS A 39 -12.34 -6.10 -5.77
CA LYS A 39 -13.52 -6.95 -5.96
C LYS A 39 -14.81 -6.15 -6.12
N TYR A 40 -14.90 -5.01 -5.44
CA TYR A 40 -16.13 -4.21 -5.34
C TYR A 40 -15.94 -2.76 -5.81
N VAL A 41 -14.89 -2.50 -6.58
CA VAL A 41 -14.49 -1.15 -6.95
C VAL A 41 -15.65 -0.26 -7.35
N ASP A 42 -15.72 0.92 -6.72
CA ASP A 42 -16.73 1.96 -6.95
C ASP A 42 -18.19 1.50 -6.79
N THR A 43 -18.43 0.51 -5.92
CA THR A 43 -19.78 0.10 -5.48
C THR A 43 -20.00 0.43 -4.00
N GLU A 44 -21.23 0.24 -3.51
CA GLU A 44 -21.57 0.43 -2.08
C GLU A 44 -20.78 -0.49 -1.13
N LYS A 45 -20.28 -1.62 -1.65
CA LYS A 45 -19.46 -2.58 -0.89
C LYS A 45 -17.98 -2.25 -0.91
N ASP A 46 -17.55 -1.28 -1.72
CA ASP A 46 -16.16 -0.86 -1.75
C ASP A 46 -15.77 -0.15 -0.46
N PRO A 47 -14.81 -0.69 0.32
CA PRO A 47 -14.40 -0.08 1.57
C PRO A 47 -13.75 1.29 1.40
N HIS A 48 -13.27 1.61 0.20
CA HIS A 48 -12.48 2.81 -0.08
C HIS A 48 -13.12 3.78 -1.07
N SER A 49 -14.34 3.50 -1.59
CA SER A 49 -14.96 4.38 -2.57
C SER A 49 -15.26 5.77 -1.99
N PRO A 50 -14.71 6.85 -2.56
CA PRO A 50 -15.05 8.21 -2.13
C PRO A 50 -16.50 8.58 -2.40
N HIS A 51 -17.15 7.90 -3.35
CA HIS A 51 -18.54 8.15 -3.72
C HIS A 51 -19.55 7.60 -2.71
N TYR A 52 -19.25 6.44 -2.12
CA TYR A 52 -20.17 5.74 -1.19
C TYR A 52 -19.79 5.92 0.28
N ARG A 53 -18.49 6.09 0.57
CA ARG A 53 -17.99 6.27 1.95
C ARG A 53 -17.70 7.73 2.30
N GLY A 54 -17.69 8.60 1.27
CA GLY A 54 -17.26 9.99 1.40
C GLY A 54 -15.73 10.12 1.37
N TRP A 55 -15.28 11.30 0.96
CA TRP A 55 -13.87 11.60 0.74
C TRP A 55 -13.00 11.43 1.99
N LEU A 56 -13.52 11.82 3.16
CA LEU A 56 -12.79 11.68 4.41
C LEU A 56 -12.56 10.22 4.79
N MET A 57 -13.56 9.35 4.63
CA MET A 57 -13.44 7.92 4.91
C MET A 57 -12.57 7.21 3.89
N ALA A 58 -12.67 7.53 2.61
CA ALA A 58 -11.78 7.01 1.58
C ALA A 58 -10.32 7.41 1.84
N TYR A 59 -10.10 8.62 2.34
CA TYR A 59 -8.79 9.17 2.64
C TYR A 59 -8.18 8.61 3.95
N ALA A 60 -8.92 8.59 5.04
CA ALA A 60 -8.41 8.31 6.39
C ALA A 60 -8.96 7.03 7.02
N GLY A 61 -10.09 6.52 6.55
CA GLY A 61 -10.84 5.45 7.18
C GLY A 61 -10.27 4.04 7.02
N GLN A 62 -9.18 3.86 6.30
CA GLN A 62 -8.59 2.53 6.03
C GLN A 62 -8.22 1.72 7.30
N VAL A 63 -8.07 2.39 8.43
CA VAL A 63 -7.75 1.75 9.73
C VAL A 63 -9.00 1.18 10.42
N LEU A 64 -10.18 1.62 10.02
CA LEU A 64 -11.46 1.30 10.68
C LEU A 64 -12.29 0.24 9.94
N ILE A 65 -11.69 -0.44 8.96
CA ILE A 65 -12.39 -1.39 8.10
C ILE A 65 -12.25 -2.80 8.66
N ASP A 66 -13.37 -3.51 8.76
CA ASP A 66 -13.38 -4.94 9.07
C ASP A 66 -12.74 -5.73 7.95
N ILE A 67 -11.89 -6.69 8.31
CA ILE A 67 -11.05 -7.42 7.36
C ILE A 67 -11.64 -8.80 7.09
N ASP A 68 -11.93 -9.10 5.81
CA ASP A 68 -12.17 -10.47 5.39
C ASP A 68 -10.84 -11.22 5.17
N PHE A 69 -10.41 -11.94 6.20
CA PHE A 69 -9.21 -12.78 6.15
C PHE A 69 -9.24 -13.88 5.07
N LYS A 70 -10.42 -14.18 4.50
CA LYS A 70 -10.52 -15.14 3.37
C LYS A 70 -9.78 -14.62 2.15
N LEU A 71 -9.70 -13.30 1.97
CA LEU A 71 -9.01 -12.64 0.85
C LEU A 71 -7.49 -12.79 0.92
N VAL A 72 -6.92 -13.12 2.08
CA VAL A 72 -5.47 -13.16 2.33
C VAL A 72 -4.97 -14.51 2.87
N ARG A 73 -5.70 -15.59 2.62
CA ARG A 73 -5.32 -16.94 3.05
C ARG A 73 -3.93 -17.37 2.58
N ASP A 74 -3.51 -16.87 1.44
CA ASP A 74 -2.16 -17.11 0.89
C ASP A 74 -1.06 -16.47 1.73
N LEU A 75 -1.27 -15.25 2.22
CA LEU A 75 -0.33 -14.55 3.10
C LEU A 75 -0.35 -15.11 4.53
N LEU A 76 -1.50 -15.57 5.00
CA LEU A 76 -1.64 -16.22 6.30
C LEU A 76 -0.89 -17.56 6.40
N LYS A 77 -0.49 -18.18 5.29
CA LYS A 77 0.39 -19.36 5.28
C LYS A 77 1.85 -19.02 5.57
N ASP A 78 2.27 -17.79 5.30
CA ASP A 78 3.62 -17.32 5.58
C ASP A 78 3.76 -16.88 7.03
N ASN A 79 4.73 -17.48 7.74
CA ASN A 79 4.92 -17.23 9.17
C ASN A 79 5.31 -15.78 9.45
N LEU A 80 6.10 -15.15 8.57
CA LEU A 80 6.58 -13.79 8.79
C LEU A 80 5.44 -12.77 8.66
N HIS A 81 4.53 -12.95 7.70
CA HIS A 81 3.33 -12.11 7.60
C HIS A 81 2.44 -12.23 8.84
N ARG A 82 2.28 -13.46 9.40
CA ARG A 82 1.55 -13.63 10.65
C ARG A 82 2.24 -12.97 11.84
N MET A 83 3.55 -13.09 11.92
CA MET A 83 4.35 -12.43 12.97
C MET A 83 4.24 -10.90 12.84
N GLN A 84 4.29 -10.37 11.63
CA GLN A 84 4.11 -8.94 11.39
C GLN A 84 2.79 -8.43 11.94
N VAL A 85 1.67 -9.10 11.66
CA VAL A 85 0.35 -8.72 12.22
C VAL A 85 0.39 -8.77 13.73
N LYS A 86 0.86 -9.89 14.31
CA LYS A 86 0.87 -10.11 15.76
C LYS A 86 1.71 -9.08 16.51
N TYR A 87 2.86 -8.72 15.98
CA TYR A 87 3.84 -7.86 16.66
C TYR A 87 3.93 -6.46 16.08
N TYR A 88 3.02 -6.07 15.17
CA TYR A 88 3.08 -4.79 14.48
C TYR A 88 3.28 -3.62 15.45
N TRP A 89 2.39 -3.47 16.40
CA TRP A 89 2.44 -2.36 17.36
C TRP A 89 3.63 -2.47 18.33
N HIS A 90 4.08 -3.68 18.67
CA HIS A 90 5.28 -3.84 19.49
C HIS A 90 6.51 -3.27 18.77
N VAL A 91 6.69 -3.60 17.49
CA VAL A 91 7.80 -3.07 16.69
C VAL A 91 7.71 -1.55 16.55
N VAL A 92 6.51 -1.02 16.28
CA VAL A 92 6.26 0.42 16.18
C VAL A 92 6.63 1.14 17.49
N PHE A 93 6.16 0.64 18.64
CA PHE A 93 6.44 1.27 19.94
C PHE A 93 7.90 1.14 20.35
N VAL A 94 8.54 0.00 20.09
CA VAL A 94 9.99 -0.17 20.36
C VAL A 94 10.80 0.80 19.51
N TYR A 95 10.47 0.91 18.21
CA TYR A 95 11.14 1.88 17.33
C TYR A 95 10.96 3.32 17.80
N ALA A 96 9.74 3.70 18.19
CA ALA A 96 9.44 5.00 18.76
C ALA A 96 10.26 5.27 20.03
N ALA A 97 10.32 4.31 20.94
CA ALA A 97 11.06 4.43 22.19
C ALA A 97 12.57 4.59 21.96
N ILE A 98 13.14 3.85 20.99
CA ILE A 98 14.55 3.99 20.61
C ILE A 98 14.82 5.41 20.09
N LEU A 99 14.04 5.91 19.15
CA LEU A 99 14.23 7.26 18.60
C LEU A 99 14.09 8.33 19.69
N PHE A 100 13.06 8.20 20.54
CA PHE A 100 12.80 9.14 21.64
C PHE A 100 13.95 9.16 22.66
N SER A 101 14.50 8.00 23.00
CA SER A 101 15.59 7.89 23.97
C SER A 101 16.92 8.45 23.46
N ILE A 102 17.14 8.42 22.13
CA ILE A 102 18.32 9.04 21.52
C ILE A 102 18.13 10.58 21.47
N ASN A 103 17.03 11.01 20.88
CA ASN A 103 16.62 12.42 20.84
C ASN A 103 15.13 12.51 20.44
N PRO A 104 14.26 13.16 21.23
CA PRO A 104 12.84 13.35 20.90
C PRO A 104 12.59 13.97 19.51
N MET A 105 13.50 14.80 19.01
CA MET A 105 13.38 15.38 17.67
C MET A 105 13.52 14.34 16.55
N LEU A 106 14.26 13.24 16.77
CA LEU A 106 14.33 12.14 15.82
C LEU A 106 12.97 11.45 15.68
N LEU A 107 12.25 11.25 16.77
CA LEU A 107 10.90 10.70 16.72
C LEU A 107 10.00 11.54 15.81
N ILE A 108 10.06 12.85 15.92
CA ILE A 108 9.21 13.79 15.18
C ILE A 108 9.69 13.90 13.73
N TYR A 109 10.92 14.38 13.52
CA TYR A 109 11.38 14.79 12.19
C TYR A 109 11.95 13.66 11.33
N ALA A 110 12.54 12.63 11.94
CA ALA A 110 13.08 11.51 11.18
C ALA A 110 12.06 10.39 10.96
N TRP A 111 10.94 10.40 11.70
CA TRP A 111 9.94 9.34 11.53
C TRP A 111 8.50 9.85 11.37
N LEU A 112 7.89 10.51 12.38
CA LEU A 112 6.46 10.84 12.35
C LEU A 112 6.10 11.78 11.19
N VAL A 113 6.93 12.78 10.93
CA VAL A 113 6.70 13.71 9.81
C VAL A 113 6.83 13.02 8.45
N PRO A 114 7.90 12.28 8.12
CA PRO A 114 7.99 11.54 6.86
C PRO A 114 6.90 10.47 6.70
N ALA A 115 6.59 9.71 7.75
CA ALA A 115 5.54 8.67 7.70
C ALA A 115 4.15 9.29 7.50
N GLY A 116 3.85 10.40 8.22
CA GLY A 116 2.61 11.16 8.04
C GLY A 116 2.49 11.73 6.63
N PHE A 117 3.57 12.28 6.09
CA PHE A 117 3.61 12.80 4.73
C PHE A 117 3.42 11.69 3.68
N ALA A 118 4.09 10.54 3.83
CA ALA A 118 3.92 9.40 2.95
C ALA A 118 2.48 8.88 2.95
N LYS A 119 1.87 8.78 4.13
CA LYS A 119 0.46 8.40 4.28
C LYS A 119 -0.48 9.43 3.65
N LEU A 120 -0.23 10.72 3.86
CA LEU A 120 -0.99 11.81 3.25
C LEU A 120 -0.98 11.70 1.72
N ILE A 121 0.21 11.59 1.12
CA ILE A 121 0.36 11.49 -0.34
C ILE A 121 -0.30 10.20 -0.87
N GLY A 122 -0.03 9.04 -0.27
CA GLY A 122 -0.64 7.78 -0.70
C GLY A 122 -2.16 7.80 -0.67
N SER A 123 -2.74 8.34 0.41
CA SER A 123 -4.20 8.48 0.54
C SER A 123 -4.79 9.48 -0.45
N LEU A 124 -4.10 10.61 -0.70
CA LEU A 124 -4.53 11.61 -1.70
C LEU A 124 -4.50 11.02 -3.10
N VAL A 125 -3.42 10.32 -3.47
CA VAL A 125 -3.31 9.69 -4.80
C VAL A 125 -4.42 8.67 -5.00
N PHE A 126 -4.67 7.82 -4.02
CA PHE A 126 -5.74 6.83 -4.07
C PHE A 126 -7.12 7.52 -4.25
N THR A 127 -7.45 8.48 -3.39
CA THR A 127 -8.75 9.16 -3.43
C THR A 127 -8.91 9.98 -4.72
N TYR A 128 -7.85 10.65 -5.18
CA TYR A 128 -7.84 11.40 -6.44
C TYR A 128 -8.01 10.49 -7.65
N SER A 129 -7.42 9.30 -7.63
CA SER A 129 -7.55 8.34 -8.73
C SER A 129 -8.97 7.77 -8.87
N HIS A 130 -9.78 7.85 -7.81
CA HIS A 130 -11.21 7.50 -7.81
C HIS A 130 -12.16 8.70 -7.84
N ARG A 131 -11.71 9.88 -8.31
CA ARG A 131 -12.54 11.11 -8.38
C ARG A 131 -13.69 11.03 -9.38
N GLY A 132 -13.63 10.13 -10.35
CA GLY A 132 -14.66 9.86 -11.35
C GLY A 132 -15.51 8.64 -11.02
N LYS A 133 -16.40 8.25 -11.92
CA LYS A 133 -17.19 7.01 -11.81
C LYS A 133 -16.37 5.72 -12.00
N LYS A 134 -15.10 5.85 -12.38
CA LYS A 134 -14.14 4.77 -12.58
C LYS A 134 -12.76 5.25 -12.14
N ALA A 135 -11.87 4.31 -11.88
CA ALA A 135 -10.46 4.61 -11.66
C ALA A 135 -9.88 5.41 -12.83
N ASN A 136 -9.05 6.39 -12.54
CA ASN A 136 -8.43 7.28 -13.51
C ASN A 136 -6.92 7.26 -13.37
N SER A 137 -6.21 7.49 -14.46
CA SER A 137 -4.77 7.73 -14.46
C SER A 137 -4.44 9.21 -14.67
N ASP A 138 -3.30 9.60 -14.11
CA ASP A 138 -2.67 10.89 -14.33
C ASP A 138 -1.16 10.67 -14.46
N THR A 139 -0.60 11.08 -15.60
CA THR A 139 0.82 10.82 -15.92
C THR A 139 1.77 11.52 -14.96
N TRP A 140 1.49 12.77 -14.58
CA TRP A 140 2.34 13.50 -13.64
C TRP A 140 2.29 12.89 -12.24
N VAL A 141 1.10 12.54 -11.78
CA VAL A 141 0.95 11.80 -10.52
C VAL A 141 1.68 10.46 -10.61
N GLY A 142 1.56 9.73 -11.74
CA GLY A 142 2.26 8.47 -11.95
C GLY A 142 3.77 8.57 -11.87
N ILE A 143 4.37 9.63 -12.44
CA ILE A 143 5.81 9.87 -12.36
C ILE A 143 6.24 10.18 -10.92
N ILE A 144 5.57 11.11 -10.25
CA ILE A 144 5.93 11.60 -8.91
C ILE A 144 5.74 10.50 -7.85
N THR A 145 4.77 9.62 -8.05
CA THR A 145 4.41 8.55 -7.10
C THR A 145 4.95 7.17 -7.50
N LEU A 146 5.92 7.12 -8.41
CA LEU A 146 6.59 5.89 -8.84
C LEU A 146 5.63 4.81 -9.38
N GLY A 147 4.57 5.25 -10.08
CA GLY A 147 3.62 4.36 -10.75
C GLY A 147 2.19 4.38 -10.21
N GLU A 148 1.96 4.79 -8.96
CA GLU A 148 0.64 4.76 -8.33
C GLU A 148 -0.43 5.58 -9.09
N GLY A 149 -0.02 6.64 -9.81
CA GLY A 149 -0.92 7.46 -10.61
C GLY A 149 -1.39 6.82 -11.93
N PHE A 150 -0.86 5.64 -12.33
CA PHE A 150 -1.38 4.86 -13.48
C PHE A 150 -2.50 3.90 -13.06
N HIS A 151 -3.43 4.39 -12.28
CA HIS A 151 -4.35 3.63 -11.46
C HIS A 151 -5.46 2.92 -12.24
N ASP A 152 -5.96 3.51 -13.33
CA ASP A 152 -6.92 2.85 -14.23
C ASP A 152 -6.32 1.57 -14.85
N LYS A 153 -5.07 1.63 -15.27
CA LYS A 153 -4.35 0.48 -15.84
C LYS A 153 -4.13 -0.61 -14.80
N HIS A 154 -3.82 -0.20 -13.56
CA HIS A 154 -3.77 -1.11 -12.43
C HIS A 154 -5.09 -1.85 -12.21
N HIS A 155 -6.23 -1.17 -12.28
CA HIS A 155 -7.54 -1.80 -12.14
C HIS A 155 -7.90 -2.72 -13.29
N VAL A 156 -7.53 -2.36 -14.53
CA VAL A 156 -7.78 -3.20 -15.72
C VAL A 156 -6.95 -4.48 -15.66
N ASN A 157 -5.71 -4.42 -15.24
CA ASN A 157 -4.82 -5.58 -15.15
C ASN A 157 -3.90 -5.52 -13.93
N ALA A 158 -4.45 -5.82 -12.77
CA ALA A 158 -3.74 -5.79 -11.49
C ALA A 158 -2.56 -6.78 -11.38
N ARG A 159 -2.45 -7.76 -12.29
CA ARG A 159 -1.32 -8.71 -12.33
C ARG A 159 -0.17 -8.25 -13.22
N THR A 160 -0.22 -7.06 -13.74
CA THR A 160 0.87 -6.43 -14.48
C THR A 160 1.75 -5.65 -13.51
N ALA A 161 3.07 -5.69 -13.72
CA ALA A 161 4.04 -5.00 -12.86
C ALA A 161 4.50 -3.66 -13.43
N LEU A 162 4.29 -3.40 -14.71
CA LEU A 162 4.64 -2.16 -15.39
C LEU A 162 3.45 -1.68 -16.22
N TRP A 163 2.87 -0.55 -15.86
CA TRP A 163 1.65 -0.01 -16.49
C TRP A 163 1.90 1.09 -17.52
N HIS A 164 3.09 1.70 -17.48
CA HIS A 164 3.46 2.80 -18.38
C HIS A 164 4.99 2.88 -18.54
N PRO A 165 5.53 3.33 -19.68
CA PRO A 165 6.98 3.53 -19.84
C PRO A 165 7.60 4.46 -18.80
N LEU A 166 6.84 5.41 -18.24
CA LEU A 166 7.26 6.33 -17.18
C LEU A 166 6.92 5.83 -15.77
N ASP A 167 6.49 4.59 -15.62
CA ASP A 167 6.29 3.93 -14.32
C ASP A 167 7.63 3.45 -13.76
N LEU A 168 8.27 4.32 -12.98
CA LEU A 168 9.59 4.05 -12.41
C LEU A 168 9.56 2.89 -11.41
N GLY A 169 8.47 2.72 -10.67
CA GLY A 169 8.26 1.59 -9.76
C GLY A 169 8.18 0.26 -10.51
N GLY A 170 7.41 0.22 -11.60
CA GLY A 170 7.32 -0.95 -12.47
C GLY A 170 8.64 -1.29 -13.16
N GLN A 171 9.41 -0.27 -13.58
CA GLN A 171 10.75 -0.49 -14.13
C GLN A 171 11.70 -1.11 -13.09
N LEU A 172 11.69 -0.61 -11.85
CA LEU A 172 12.47 -1.19 -10.75
C LEU A 172 12.08 -2.65 -10.46
N ILE A 173 10.78 -2.96 -10.49
CA ILE A 173 10.29 -4.33 -10.33
C ILE A 173 10.85 -5.24 -11.43
N ARG A 174 10.91 -4.78 -12.68
CA ARG A 174 11.50 -5.54 -13.79
C ARG A 174 13.01 -5.79 -13.66
N MET A 175 13.73 -4.92 -12.96
CA MET A 175 15.15 -5.18 -12.62
C MET A 175 15.28 -6.31 -11.60
N ILE A 176 14.28 -6.51 -10.74
CA ILE A 176 14.24 -7.59 -9.74
C ILE A 176 13.71 -8.90 -10.36
N ASP A 177 12.70 -8.82 -11.20
CA ASP A 177 12.08 -9.94 -11.91
C ASP A 177 11.89 -9.61 -13.39
N SER A 178 12.83 -10.06 -14.22
CA SER A 178 12.80 -9.83 -15.69
C SER A 178 11.58 -10.47 -16.37
N ASN A 179 10.93 -11.45 -15.74
CA ASN A 179 9.72 -12.10 -16.21
C ASN A 179 8.43 -11.42 -15.74
N ALA A 180 8.54 -10.32 -14.99
CA ALA A 180 7.37 -9.56 -14.54
C ALA A 180 6.57 -9.08 -15.77
N LYS A 181 5.25 -9.26 -15.72
CA LYS A 181 4.36 -8.90 -16.82
C LYS A 181 4.35 -7.39 -17.04
N ILE A 182 4.35 -7.00 -18.31
CA ILE A 182 4.20 -5.62 -18.77
C ILE A 182 2.86 -5.46 -19.52
N GLN A 183 2.33 -4.27 -19.48
CA GLN A 183 1.14 -3.90 -20.24
C GLN A 183 1.54 -3.25 -21.56
#